data_dde84371545ee419105b13d053645eaa
#
_entry.id   dde84371545ee419105b13d053645eaa
#
_cell.length_a   1.000
_cell.length_b   1.000
_cell.length_c   1.000
_cell.angle_alpha   90.00
_cell.angle_beta   90.00
_cell.angle_gamma   90.00
#
_symmetry.space_group_name_H-M   'P 1'
#
loop_
_entity.id
_entity.type
_entity.pdbx_description
1 polymer ?
#
loop_
_entity_poly.entity_id
_entity_poly.type
_entity_poly.pdbx_seq_one_letter_code
_entity_poly.pdbx_strand_id
1 'polypeptide(L)'
;MQDKTISEMTMQPRDYSPAFAAWQQSARNVIYRPDHFEDPLFGIIEGRLAGTPCAFDQRLAFREGEVTMWAGQNGNGKSLLTGQVALQLLAAGQKVGIQSFEMTPARTLYRMLRQGWGRLPTKYDAQTNEKKIQAFLAYCRDAGLLLSNEKQAITIEGVLGVSVVMAKEFGCKHIFIDNLMKVVHAEDDYTGQKEFVQGCCQIARELSVHIHIVHHVRKAGSERDEIDKFAVRGSSAIVDQIDNLVLIRRNLDKERLAEERELTPTEDQDSADALLRISKQRNGDFMGLVPLWFDKRGAVFCTSAGRALPRLLPEYALPADCLDGREL
;
A
#
# COMPACT_ATOMS: atom_id res chain seq x y z
N MET A 1 7.23 -47.33 24.01
CA MET A 1 7.18 -45.99 24.59
C MET A 1 5.80 -45.46 24.30
N GLN A 2 4.95 -45.39 25.32
CA GLN A 2 3.55 -44.95 25.13
C GLN A 2 3.52 -43.43 24.97
N ASP A 3 2.94 -42.98 23.87
CA ASP A 3 2.65 -41.58 23.59
C ASP A 3 1.69 -41.03 24.64
N LYS A 4 2.20 -40.25 25.59
CA LYS A 4 1.35 -39.51 26.53
C LYS A 4 0.68 -38.38 25.78
N THR A 5 -0.60 -38.53 25.51
CA THR A 5 -1.47 -37.46 24.99
C THR A 5 -1.46 -36.28 25.97
N ILE A 6 -1.47 -35.08 25.43
CA ILE A 6 -1.49 -33.76 26.14
C ILE A 6 -2.64 -33.68 27.19
N SER A 7 -3.63 -34.60 27.13
CA SER A 7 -4.73 -34.70 28.08
C SER A 7 -4.34 -35.20 29.48
N GLU A 8 -3.12 -35.70 29.68
CA GLU A 8 -2.68 -36.25 31.00
C GLU A 8 -1.77 -35.30 31.80
N MET A 9 -1.51 -34.09 31.33
CA MET A 9 -0.88 -33.06 32.14
C MET A 9 -1.94 -32.36 33.00
N THR A 10 -2.29 -32.99 34.13
CA THR A 10 -3.07 -32.35 35.19
C THR A 10 -2.22 -31.31 35.91
N MET A 11 -2.25 -30.08 35.45
CA MET A 11 -1.88 -28.93 36.27
C MET A 11 -2.95 -28.76 37.34
N GLN A 12 -2.55 -28.75 38.61
CA GLN A 12 -3.42 -28.40 39.74
C GLN A 12 -4.09 -27.04 39.43
N PRO A 13 -5.43 -26.93 39.54
CA PRO A 13 -6.12 -25.70 39.18
C PRO A 13 -5.76 -24.60 40.19
N ARG A 14 -5.04 -23.58 39.77
CA ARG A 14 -5.12 -22.26 40.40
C ARG A 14 -6.50 -21.69 40.07
N ASP A 15 -7.16 -21.05 41.04
CA ASP A 15 -8.45 -20.38 40.86
C ASP A 15 -8.30 -19.29 39.78
N TYR A 16 -8.54 -19.65 38.53
CA TYR A 16 -8.56 -18.73 37.42
C TYR A 16 -9.96 -18.12 37.29
N SER A 17 -10.03 -16.81 37.01
CA SER A 17 -11.31 -16.10 36.82
C SER A 17 -12.19 -16.79 35.76
N PRO A 18 -13.53 -16.63 35.82
CA PRO A 18 -14.44 -17.15 34.80
C PRO A 18 -14.04 -16.76 33.36
N ALA A 19 -13.45 -15.57 33.20
CA ALA A 19 -12.92 -15.10 31.92
C ALA A 19 -11.77 -15.97 31.40
N PHE A 20 -10.89 -16.48 32.30
CA PHE A 20 -9.80 -17.38 31.92
C PHE A 20 -10.33 -18.74 31.47
N ALA A 21 -11.36 -19.28 32.19
CA ALA A 21 -11.98 -20.55 31.82
C ALA A 21 -12.67 -20.48 30.44
N ALA A 22 -13.37 -19.38 30.13
CA ALA A 22 -13.96 -19.14 28.82
C ALA A 22 -12.88 -19.04 27.75
N TRP A 23 -11.76 -18.37 28.03
CA TRP A 23 -10.63 -18.27 27.13
C TRP A 23 -9.96 -19.61 26.86
N GLN A 24 -9.80 -20.47 27.88
CA GLN A 24 -9.28 -21.84 27.71
C GLN A 24 -10.14 -22.70 26.78
N GLN A 25 -11.47 -22.50 26.79
CA GLN A 25 -12.37 -23.21 25.89
C GLN A 25 -12.16 -22.77 24.45
N SER A 26 -12.02 -21.46 24.20
CA SER A 26 -11.77 -20.93 22.86
C SER A 26 -10.34 -21.22 22.37
N ALA A 27 -9.36 -21.30 23.26
CA ALA A 27 -7.96 -21.57 22.92
C ALA A 27 -7.77 -22.91 22.20
N ARG A 28 -8.60 -23.93 22.51
CA ARG A 28 -8.55 -25.23 21.80
C ARG A 28 -8.80 -25.12 20.30
N ASN A 29 -9.55 -24.10 19.87
CA ASN A 29 -9.89 -23.86 18.47
C ASN A 29 -8.79 -23.11 17.69
N VAL A 30 -7.74 -22.65 18.38
CA VAL A 30 -6.62 -21.89 17.79
C VAL A 30 -5.26 -22.59 17.98
N ILE A 31 -5.25 -23.80 18.54
CA ILE A 31 -4.05 -24.61 18.70
C ILE A 31 -4.08 -25.72 17.68
N TYR A 32 -3.13 -25.72 16.77
CA TYR A 32 -3.01 -26.66 15.67
C TYR A 32 -1.71 -27.44 15.76
N ARG A 33 -1.71 -28.68 15.24
CA ARG A 33 -0.50 -29.47 15.05
C ARG A 33 0.21 -29.00 13.78
N PRO A 34 1.54 -29.19 13.65
CA PRO A 34 2.29 -28.75 12.46
C PRO A 34 1.77 -29.28 11.13
N ASP A 35 1.21 -30.49 11.10
CA ASP A 35 0.65 -31.12 9.92
C ASP A 35 -0.59 -30.39 9.35
N HIS A 36 -1.28 -29.61 10.16
CA HIS A 36 -2.36 -28.73 9.68
C HIS A 36 -1.87 -27.62 8.71
N PHE A 37 -0.57 -27.35 8.74
CA PHE A 37 0.05 -26.30 7.92
C PHE A 37 0.86 -26.87 6.74
N GLU A 38 0.67 -28.16 6.40
CA GLU A 38 1.40 -28.80 5.29
C GLU A 38 1.21 -28.04 3.99
N ASP A 39 -0.05 -27.81 3.52
CA ASP A 39 -0.31 -27.08 2.29
C ASP A 39 0.16 -25.62 2.31
N PRO A 40 -0.07 -24.82 3.36
CA PRO A 40 0.56 -23.52 3.50
C PRO A 40 2.08 -23.53 3.43
N LEU A 41 2.75 -24.52 4.07
CA LEU A 41 4.20 -24.65 4.01
C LEU A 41 4.69 -24.95 2.60
N PHE A 42 4.08 -25.91 1.91
CA PHE A 42 4.36 -26.20 0.51
C PHE A 42 4.08 -24.98 -0.37
N GLY A 43 2.99 -24.23 -0.13
CA GLY A 43 2.67 -23.00 -0.83
C GLY A 43 3.77 -21.94 -0.73
N ILE A 44 4.43 -21.82 0.42
CA ILE A 44 5.59 -20.93 0.60
C ILE A 44 6.79 -21.46 -0.20
N ILE A 45 7.13 -22.73 -0.06
CA ILE A 45 8.28 -23.37 -0.72
C ILE A 45 8.15 -23.30 -2.24
N GLU A 46 6.97 -23.55 -2.78
CA GLU A 46 6.66 -23.51 -4.22
C GLU A 46 6.46 -22.09 -4.77
N GLY A 47 6.46 -21.08 -3.92
CA GLY A 47 6.24 -19.69 -4.31
C GLY A 47 4.79 -19.30 -4.60
N ARG A 48 3.80 -20.19 -4.37
CA ARG A 48 2.37 -19.88 -4.52
C ARG A 48 1.91 -18.75 -3.59
N LEU A 49 2.58 -18.59 -2.45
CA LEU A 49 2.32 -17.53 -1.46
C LEU A 49 3.34 -16.39 -1.51
N ALA A 50 4.07 -16.24 -2.62
CA ALA A 50 5.09 -15.19 -2.78
C ALA A 50 4.50 -13.76 -2.74
N GLY A 51 3.20 -13.60 -3.01
CA GLY A 51 2.51 -12.32 -3.11
C GLY A 51 2.65 -11.66 -4.48
N THR A 52 2.03 -10.49 -4.63
CA THR A 52 2.14 -9.69 -5.86
C THR A 52 3.37 -8.79 -5.77
N PRO A 53 4.36 -8.91 -6.69
CA PRO A 53 5.55 -8.07 -6.69
C PRO A 53 5.19 -6.59 -6.85
N CYS A 54 5.91 -5.72 -6.13
CA CYS A 54 5.83 -4.29 -6.33
C CYS A 54 6.54 -3.92 -7.66
N ALA A 55 5.88 -3.16 -8.51
CA ALA A 55 6.43 -2.81 -9.81
C ALA A 55 7.62 -1.84 -9.75
N PHE A 56 7.87 -1.19 -8.62
CA PHE A 56 9.07 -0.38 -8.43
C PHE A 56 10.30 -1.21 -8.07
N ASP A 57 10.10 -2.32 -7.38
CA ASP A 57 11.16 -3.29 -7.07
C ASP A 57 10.53 -4.64 -6.71
N GLN A 58 10.80 -5.65 -7.52
CA GLN A 58 10.23 -6.99 -7.36
C GLN A 58 10.66 -7.71 -6.08
N ARG A 59 11.70 -7.19 -5.39
CA ARG A 59 12.12 -7.70 -4.07
C ARG A 59 11.17 -7.30 -2.94
N LEU A 60 10.27 -6.34 -3.17
CA LEU A 60 9.12 -6.05 -2.33
C LEU A 60 7.89 -6.72 -2.92
N ALA A 61 7.24 -7.59 -2.16
CA ALA A 61 5.99 -8.22 -2.58
C ALA A 61 4.88 -8.01 -1.55
N PHE A 62 3.66 -7.86 -2.05
CA PHE A 62 2.45 -7.68 -1.24
C PHE A 62 1.75 -9.02 -1.07
N ARG A 63 1.85 -9.61 0.11
CA ARG A 63 1.27 -10.93 0.45
C ARG A 63 -0.06 -10.77 1.14
N GLU A 64 -0.94 -11.73 0.95
CA GLU A 64 -2.18 -11.83 1.72
C GLU A 64 -1.86 -11.94 3.22
N GLY A 65 -2.66 -11.30 4.05
CA GLY A 65 -2.47 -11.28 5.50
C GLY A 65 -1.45 -10.25 6.01
N GLU A 66 -0.83 -9.46 5.14
CA GLU A 66 0.16 -8.46 5.50
C GLU A 66 -0.36 -7.02 5.40
N VAL A 67 0.31 -6.13 6.13
CA VAL A 67 0.08 -4.69 6.10
C VAL A 67 1.35 -3.97 5.67
N THR A 68 1.24 -3.12 4.63
CA THR A 68 2.31 -2.21 4.20
C THR A 68 1.98 -0.78 4.58
N MET A 69 2.88 -0.11 5.28
CA MET A 69 2.78 1.33 5.54
C MET A 69 3.67 2.11 4.56
N TRP A 70 3.06 3.08 3.87
CA TRP A 70 3.70 4.04 2.98
C TRP A 70 3.86 5.35 3.70
N ALA A 71 5.07 5.69 4.12
CA ALA A 71 5.30 6.86 4.95
C ALA A 71 6.25 7.85 4.27
N GLY A 72 6.11 9.14 4.62
CA GLY A 72 6.92 10.22 4.08
C GLY A 72 6.36 11.58 4.50
N GLN A 73 7.13 12.63 4.30
CA GLN A 73 6.69 14.01 4.59
C GLN A 73 5.54 14.43 3.65
N ASN A 74 4.81 15.48 4.05
CA ASN A 74 3.80 16.08 3.18
C ASN A 74 4.44 16.57 1.89
N GLY A 75 3.77 16.34 0.76
CA GLY A 75 4.30 16.71 -0.55
C GLY A 75 5.28 15.72 -1.19
N ASN A 76 5.72 14.67 -0.49
CA ASN A 76 6.65 13.67 -1.06
C ASN A 76 6.03 12.71 -2.09
N GLY A 77 4.77 12.89 -2.47
CA GLY A 77 4.15 12.09 -3.53
C GLY A 77 3.58 10.75 -3.09
N LYS A 78 3.36 10.51 -1.78
CA LYS A 78 2.80 9.26 -1.25
C LYS A 78 1.54 8.81 -2.00
N SER A 79 0.52 9.67 -2.04
CA SER A 79 -0.77 9.35 -2.70
C SER A 79 -0.65 9.20 -4.23
N LEU A 80 0.37 9.81 -4.87
CA LEU A 80 0.66 9.57 -6.28
C LEU A 80 1.26 8.18 -6.47
N LEU A 81 2.23 7.82 -5.63
CA LEU A 81 2.89 6.53 -5.68
C LEU A 81 1.92 5.38 -5.37
N THR A 82 1.10 5.51 -4.32
CA THR A 82 0.09 4.49 -3.98
C THR A 82 -1.01 4.36 -5.03
N GLY A 83 -1.41 5.47 -5.69
CA GLY A 83 -2.31 5.44 -6.84
C GLY A 83 -1.72 4.69 -8.04
N GLN A 84 -0.43 4.85 -8.30
CA GLN A 84 0.28 4.09 -9.34
C GLN A 84 0.39 2.61 -8.98
N VAL A 85 0.70 2.27 -7.72
CA VAL A 85 0.69 0.87 -7.24
C VAL A 85 -0.70 0.25 -7.40
N ALA A 86 -1.77 0.98 -7.09
CA ALA A 86 -3.13 0.50 -7.28
C ALA A 86 -3.44 0.17 -8.75
N LEU A 87 -3.01 1.02 -9.71
CA LEU A 87 -3.14 0.74 -11.14
C LEU A 87 -2.33 -0.51 -11.57
N GLN A 88 -1.13 -0.67 -11.05
CA GLN A 88 -0.28 -1.84 -11.33
C GLN A 88 -0.91 -3.13 -10.81
N LEU A 89 -1.51 -3.09 -9.62
CA LEU A 89 -2.22 -4.23 -9.05
C LEU A 89 -3.47 -4.58 -9.87
N LEU A 90 -4.24 -3.60 -10.34
CA LEU A 90 -5.36 -3.81 -11.26
C LEU A 90 -4.88 -4.45 -12.56
N ALA A 91 -3.78 -3.97 -13.13
CA ALA A 91 -3.18 -4.54 -14.35
C ALA A 91 -2.68 -5.98 -14.12
N ALA A 92 -2.26 -6.33 -12.90
CA ALA A 92 -1.92 -7.69 -12.49
C ALA A 92 -3.16 -8.57 -12.16
N GLY A 93 -4.38 -8.08 -12.41
CA GLY A 93 -5.62 -8.82 -12.17
C GLY A 93 -6.08 -8.84 -10.70
N GLN A 94 -5.51 -7.99 -9.85
CA GLN A 94 -5.91 -7.89 -8.45
C GLN A 94 -7.05 -6.88 -8.27
N LYS A 95 -8.09 -7.25 -7.52
CA LYS A 95 -9.15 -6.32 -7.15
C LYS A 95 -8.68 -5.37 -6.05
N VAL A 96 -8.94 -4.08 -6.24
CA VAL A 96 -8.40 -3.01 -5.39
C VAL A 96 -9.53 -2.15 -4.80
N GLY A 97 -9.51 -1.94 -3.48
CA GLY A 97 -10.32 -0.96 -2.78
C GLY A 97 -9.48 0.27 -2.37
N ILE A 98 -10.02 1.47 -2.53
CA ILE A 98 -9.36 2.71 -2.08
C ILE A 98 -10.31 3.51 -1.20
N GLN A 99 -9.88 3.79 0.02
CA GLN A 99 -10.49 4.71 0.95
C GLN A 99 -9.60 5.95 1.06
N SER A 100 -9.94 7.02 0.35
CA SER A 100 -9.20 8.28 0.40
C SER A 100 -9.99 9.34 1.16
N PHE A 101 -9.39 9.84 2.23
CA PHE A 101 -9.96 10.90 3.07
C PHE A 101 -9.39 12.29 2.77
N GLU A 102 -8.44 12.35 1.82
CA GLU A 102 -7.86 13.62 1.32
C GLU A 102 -8.45 14.05 -0.02
N MET A 103 -8.93 13.09 -0.80
CA MET A 103 -9.44 13.36 -2.14
C MET A 103 -10.79 12.71 -2.39
N THR A 104 -11.62 13.42 -3.16
CA THR A 104 -12.86 12.81 -3.67
C THR A 104 -12.56 11.68 -4.66
N PRO A 105 -13.46 10.69 -4.81
CA PRO A 105 -13.31 9.61 -5.78
C PRO A 105 -13.03 10.10 -7.21
N ALA A 106 -13.71 11.16 -7.65
CA ALA A 106 -13.47 11.74 -8.97
C ALA A 106 -12.04 12.29 -9.15
N ARG A 107 -11.46 12.90 -8.10
CA ARG A 107 -10.06 13.37 -8.14
C ARG A 107 -9.08 12.21 -8.10
N THR A 108 -9.39 11.14 -7.39
CA THR A 108 -8.59 9.91 -7.40
C THR A 108 -8.58 9.30 -8.80
N LEU A 109 -9.74 9.12 -9.43
CA LEU A 109 -9.86 8.63 -10.81
C LEU A 109 -9.15 9.53 -11.82
N TYR A 110 -9.26 10.86 -11.68
CA TYR A 110 -8.54 11.79 -12.54
C TYR A 110 -7.01 11.65 -12.45
N ARG A 111 -6.47 11.46 -11.24
CA ARG A 111 -5.03 11.18 -11.05
C ARG A 111 -4.63 9.84 -11.68
N MET A 112 -5.42 8.79 -11.46
CA MET A 112 -5.18 7.47 -12.06
C MET A 112 -5.25 7.53 -13.60
N LEU A 113 -6.20 8.27 -14.15
CA LEU A 113 -6.29 8.51 -15.61
C LEU A 113 -5.04 9.22 -16.14
N ARG A 114 -4.58 10.29 -15.45
CA ARG A 114 -3.35 11.00 -15.80
C ARG A 114 -2.14 10.06 -15.78
N GLN A 115 -1.99 9.26 -14.75
CA GLN A 115 -0.92 8.28 -14.63
C GLN A 115 -1.00 7.22 -15.73
N GLY A 116 -2.20 6.70 -15.95
CA GLY A 116 -2.47 5.72 -16.98
C GLY A 116 -2.21 6.25 -18.40
N TRP A 117 -2.52 7.52 -18.70
CA TRP A 117 -2.24 8.14 -19.98
C TRP A 117 -0.80 8.64 -20.13
N GLY A 118 -0.06 8.81 -19.01
CA GLY A 118 1.29 9.38 -19.02
C GLY A 118 1.33 10.86 -19.39
N ARG A 119 0.18 11.53 -19.39
CA ARG A 119 0.04 12.97 -19.64
C ARG A 119 -1.18 13.55 -18.95
N LEU A 120 -1.20 14.86 -18.81
CA LEU A 120 -2.33 15.59 -18.23
C LEU A 120 -3.55 15.51 -19.16
N PRO A 121 -4.70 14.96 -18.72
CA PRO A 121 -5.96 15.09 -19.44
C PRO A 121 -6.43 16.55 -19.47
N THR A 122 -6.88 17.03 -20.64
CA THR A 122 -7.27 18.40 -20.87
C THR A 122 -8.78 18.54 -21.14
N LYS A 123 -9.27 19.76 -21.24
CA LYS A 123 -10.66 20.01 -21.68
C LYS A 123 -10.93 19.48 -23.09
N TYR A 124 -9.91 19.50 -23.95
CA TYR A 124 -10.01 18.98 -25.30
C TYR A 124 -10.23 17.46 -25.30
N ASP A 125 -9.58 16.73 -24.38
CA ASP A 125 -9.77 15.29 -24.24
C ASP A 125 -11.20 14.92 -23.85
N ALA A 126 -11.89 15.74 -23.06
CA ALA A 126 -13.28 15.51 -22.72
C ALA A 126 -14.21 15.49 -23.95
N GLN A 127 -13.82 16.16 -25.03
CA GLN A 127 -14.56 16.24 -26.30
C GLN A 127 -14.08 15.19 -27.32
N THR A 128 -12.74 15.06 -27.48
CA THR A 128 -12.16 14.25 -28.57
C THR A 128 -11.83 12.81 -28.13
N ASN A 129 -11.58 12.59 -26.84
CA ASN A 129 -11.19 11.31 -26.25
C ASN A 129 -12.24 10.77 -25.25
N GLU A 130 -13.50 11.22 -25.33
CA GLU A 130 -14.59 10.78 -24.44
C GLU A 130 -14.69 9.24 -24.36
N LYS A 131 -14.63 8.54 -25.52
CA LYS A 131 -14.66 7.08 -25.59
C LYS A 131 -13.49 6.44 -24.84
N LYS A 132 -12.31 7.07 -24.82
CA LYS A 132 -11.13 6.58 -24.10
C LYS A 132 -11.26 6.79 -22.60
N ILE A 133 -11.89 7.91 -22.18
CA ILE A 133 -12.24 8.14 -20.76
C ILE A 133 -13.27 7.11 -20.30
N GLN A 134 -14.30 6.84 -21.08
CA GLN A 134 -15.30 5.82 -20.81
C GLN A 134 -14.68 4.41 -20.75
N ALA A 135 -13.75 4.10 -21.67
CA ALA A 135 -13.01 2.85 -21.68
C ALA A 135 -12.11 2.69 -20.43
N PHE A 136 -11.48 3.76 -19.96
CA PHE A 136 -10.75 3.76 -18.68
C PHE A 136 -11.68 3.46 -17.51
N LEU A 137 -12.83 4.11 -17.42
CA LEU A 137 -13.80 3.86 -16.34
C LEU A 137 -14.34 2.43 -16.38
N ALA A 138 -14.64 1.93 -17.59
CA ALA A 138 -15.05 0.55 -17.78
C ALA A 138 -13.96 -0.43 -17.36
N TYR A 139 -12.71 -0.19 -17.77
CA TYR A 139 -11.56 -0.99 -17.32
C TYR A 139 -11.44 -1.01 -15.80
N CYS A 140 -11.47 0.15 -15.14
CA CYS A 140 -11.38 0.22 -13.68
C CYS A 140 -12.49 -0.58 -13.00
N ARG A 141 -13.73 -0.46 -13.49
CA ARG A 141 -14.88 -1.23 -12.98
C ARG A 141 -14.67 -2.73 -13.18
N ASP A 142 -14.32 -3.15 -14.38
CA ASP A 142 -14.23 -4.56 -14.76
C ASP A 142 -13.01 -5.24 -14.12
N ALA A 143 -11.91 -4.49 -13.89
CA ALA A 143 -10.76 -4.93 -13.11
C ALA A 143 -11.04 -4.98 -11.60
N GLY A 144 -12.18 -4.45 -11.13
CA GLY A 144 -12.61 -4.52 -9.74
C GLY A 144 -12.03 -3.41 -8.85
N LEU A 145 -11.86 -2.19 -9.39
CA LEU A 145 -11.58 -1.01 -8.59
C LEU A 145 -12.83 -0.54 -7.83
N LEU A 146 -12.70 -0.39 -6.53
CA LEU A 146 -13.72 0.22 -5.67
C LEU A 146 -13.16 1.48 -5.00
N LEU A 147 -13.99 2.51 -4.90
CA LEU A 147 -13.65 3.76 -4.24
C LEU A 147 -14.70 4.05 -3.17
N SER A 148 -14.29 4.27 -1.92
CA SER A 148 -15.21 4.77 -0.91
C SER A 148 -15.48 6.27 -1.11
N ASN A 149 -16.68 6.70 -0.75
CA ASN A 149 -17.07 8.11 -0.79
C ASN A 149 -17.76 8.46 0.54
N GLU A 150 -16.93 8.58 1.58
CA GLU A 150 -17.40 8.87 2.93
C GLU A 150 -18.05 10.26 2.98
N LYS A 151 -19.33 10.28 3.40
CA LYS A 151 -20.09 11.51 3.62
C LYS A 151 -20.35 11.77 5.11
N GLN A 152 -20.04 10.82 5.96
CA GLN A 152 -20.20 10.88 7.41
C GLN A 152 -18.87 11.18 8.10
N ALA A 153 -18.91 11.37 9.41
CA ALA A 153 -17.71 11.49 10.21
C ALA A 153 -16.87 10.21 10.09
N ILE A 154 -15.57 10.38 9.81
CA ILE A 154 -14.62 9.28 9.69
C ILE A 154 -14.34 8.76 11.12
N THR A 155 -14.58 7.48 11.35
CA THR A 155 -14.23 6.78 12.59
C THR A 155 -13.40 5.55 12.29
N ILE A 156 -12.66 5.07 13.29
CA ILE A 156 -11.85 3.85 13.16
C ILE A 156 -12.74 2.68 12.74
N GLU A 157 -13.87 2.47 13.43
CA GLU A 157 -14.81 1.38 13.16
C GLU A 157 -15.42 1.49 11.76
N GLY A 158 -15.75 2.71 11.33
CA GLY A 158 -16.29 2.97 9.98
C GLY A 158 -15.31 2.57 8.89
N VAL A 159 -14.04 2.98 9.00
CA VAL A 159 -12.99 2.66 8.02
C VAL A 159 -12.69 1.16 8.00
N LEU A 160 -12.59 0.53 9.16
CA LEU A 160 -12.39 -0.92 9.26
C LEU A 160 -13.61 -1.67 8.72
N GLY A 161 -14.84 -1.21 9.01
CA GLY A 161 -16.07 -1.80 8.48
C GLY A 161 -16.14 -1.74 6.95
N VAL A 162 -15.81 -0.61 6.34
CA VAL A 162 -15.73 -0.48 4.87
C VAL A 162 -14.66 -1.43 4.29
N SER A 163 -13.51 -1.57 4.96
CA SER A 163 -12.48 -2.53 4.53
C SER A 163 -13.00 -3.97 4.54
N VAL A 164 -13.75 -4.37 5.56
CA VAL A 164 -14.38 -5.69 5.65
C VAL A 164 -15.37 -5.92 4.50
N VAL A 165 -16.22 -4.94 4.20
CA VAL A 165 -17.18 -5.02 3.08
C VAL A 165 -16.45 -5.13 1.75
N MET A 166 -15.43 -4.30 1.49
CA MET A 166 -14.61 -4.38 0.27
C MET A 166 -13.98 -5.77 0.10
N ALA A 167 -13.49 -6.36 1.19
CA ALA A 167 -12.88 -7.68 1.15
C ALA A 167 -13.92 -8.81 0.96
N LYS A 168 -14.94 -8.86 1.81
CA LYS A 168 -15.88 -10.00 1.87
C LYS A 168 -16.93 -9.99 0.76
N GLU A 169 -17.49 -8.82 0.46
CA GLU A 169 -18.62 -8.75 -0.47
C GLU A 169 -18.14 -8.52 -1.91
N PHE A 170 -17.06 -7.76 -2.08
CA PHE A 170 -16.55 -7.41 -3.40
C PHE A 170 -15.28 -8.17 -3.81
N GLY A 171 -14.64 -8.84 -2.85
CA GLY A 171 -13.47 -9.67 -3.09
C GLY A 171 -12.20 -8.87 -3.38
N CYS A 172 -12.08 -7.64 -2.84
CA CYS A 172 -10.84 -6.88 -2.92
C CYS A 172 -9.70 -7.64 -2.24
N LYS A 173 -8.57 -7.75 -2.92
CA LYS A 173 -7.35 -8.36 -2.39
C LYS A 173 -6.36 -7.32 -1.85
N HIS A 174 -6.45 -6.08 -2.33
CA HIS A 174 -5.66 -4.95 -1.86
C HIS A 174 -6.56 -3.80 -1.46
N ILE A 175 -6.36 -3.26 -0.25
CA ILE A 175 -7.16 -2.14 0.27
C ILE A 175 -6.22 -1.02 0.68
N PHE A 176 -6.38 0.15 0.06
CA PHE A 176 -5.61 1.36 0.35
C PHE A 176 -6.41 2.29 1.25
N ILE A 177 -5.75 2.80 2.30
CA ILE A 177 -6.31 3.76 3.25
C ILE A 177 -5.41 4.99 3.27
N ASP A 178 -5.88 6.10 2.71
CA ASP A 178 -5.14 7.35 2.53
C ASP A 178 -5.89 8.52 3.19
N ASN A 179 -5.51 8.99 4.42
CA ASN A 179 -4.40 8.54 5.23
C ASN A 179 -4.84 8.25 6.69
N LEU A 180 -3.98 7.59 7.45
CA LEU A 180 -4.19 7.24 8.85
C LEU A 180 -4.54 8.46 9.72
N MET A 181 -3.87 9.61 9.49
CA MET A 181 -4.06 10.83 10.31
C MET A 181 -5.45 11.46 10.18
N LYS A 182 -6.24 11.07 9.19
CA LYS A 182 -7.65 11.48 9.06
C LYS A 182 -8.61 10.56 9.78
N VAL A 183 -8.16 9.37 10.15
CA VAL A 183 -8.98 8.35 10.84
C VAL A 183 -8.91 8.53 12.35
N VAL A 184 -7.78 9.01 12.88
CA VAL A 184 -7.59 9.27 14.31
C VAL A 184 -7.93 10.71 14.67
N HIS A 185 -8.33 10.96 15.92
CA HIS A 185 -8.83 12.27 16.35
C HIS A 185 -7.78 13.38 16.43
N ALA A 186 -6.51 13.01 16.70
CA ALA A 186 -5.40 13.97 16.84
C ALA A 186 -4.07 13.34 16.44
N GLU A 187 -3.09 14.18 16.10
CA GLU A 187 -1.72 13.73 15.73
C GLU A 187 -0.98 13.02 16.88
N ASP A 188 -1.35 13.29 18.11
CA ASP A 188 -0.81 12.73 19.35
C ASP A 188 -1.69 11.62 19.96
N ASP A 189 -2.76 11.23 19.27
CA ASP A 189 -3.59 10.08 19.64
C ASP A 189 -2.89 8.75 19.28
N TYR A 190 -1.84 8.45 20.03
CA TYR A 190 -1.05 7.22 19.83
C TYR A 190 -1.85 5.95 20.11
N THR A 191 -2.86 6.03 20.98
CA THR A 191 -3.74 4.89 21.29
C THR A 191 -4.63 4.57 20.11
N GLY A 192 -5.34 5.57 19.56
CA GLY A 192 -6.19 5.40 18.38
C GLY A 192 -5.39 4.94 17.15
N GLN A 193 -4.18 5.49 16.96
CA GLN A 193 -3.29 5.03 15.87
C GLN A 193 -2.94 3.54 16.03
N LYS A 194 -2.60 3.10 17.25
CA LYS A 194 -2.27 1.71 17.54
C LYS A 194 -3.48 0.78 17.34
N GLU A 195 -4.64 1.18 17.83
CA GLU A 195 -5.89 0.41 17.68
C GLU A 195 -6.29 0.28 16.21
N PHE A 196 -6.20 1.35 15.44
CA PHE A 196 -6.48 1.33 14.01
C PHE A 196 -5.54 0.38 13.25
N VAL A 197 -4.23 0.48 13.47
CA VAL A 197 -3.24 -0.40 12.83
C VAL A 197 -3.44 -1.86 13.24
N GLN A 198 -3.75 -2.11 14.52
CA GLN A 198 -4.08 -3.45 15.02
C GLN A 198 -5.32 -4.02 14.31
N GLY A 199 -6.38 -3.22 14.16
CA GLY A 199 -7.57 -3.60 13.41
C GLY A 199 -7.27 -3.92 11.94
N CYS A 200 -6.43 -3.12 11.27
CA CYS A 200 -5.97 -3.41 9.92
C CYS A 200 -5.21 -4.74 9.84
N CYS A 201 -4.29 -5.00 10.77
CA CYS A 201 -3.53 -6.26 10.81
C CYS A 201 -4.45 -7.48 11.06
N GLN A 202 -5.47 -7.32 11.89
CA GLN A 202 -6.46 -8.36 12.13
C GLN A 202 -7.26 -8.66 10.86
N ILE A 203 -7.83 -7.64 10.21
CA ILE A 203 -8.60 -7.77 8.96
C ILE A 203 -7.75 -8.41 7.87
N ALA A 204 -6.49 -7.96 7.71
CA ALA A 204 -5.59 -8.51 6.70
C ALA A 204 -5.46 -10.03 6.86
N ARG A 205 -5.18 -10.51 8.08
CA ARG A 205 -5.01 -11.94 8.38
C ARG A 205 -6.29 -12.75 8.27
N GLU A 206 -7.39 -12.25 8.84
CA GLU A 206 -8.67 -12.98 8.88
C GLU A 206 -9.31 -13.11 7.48
N LEU A 207 -9.12 -12.10 6.62
CA LEU A 207 -9.75 -12.05 5.30
C LEU A 207 -8.79 -12.36 4.15
N SER A 208 -7.52 -12.69 4.46
CA SER A 208 -6.49 -12.96 3.45
C SER A 208 -6.41 -11.85 2.40
N VAL A 209 -6.26 -10.61 2.87
CA VAL A 209 -6.11 -9.41 2.04
C VAL A 209 -4.82 -8.68 2.40
N HIS A 210 -4.33 -7.83 1.50
CA HIS A 210 -3.23 -6.93 1.78
C HIS A 210 -3.75 -5.51 2.05
N ILE A 211 -3.37 -4.91 3.19
CA ILE A 211 -3.78 -3.53 3.50
C ILE A 211 -2.60 -2.58 3.34
N HIS A 212 -2.82 -1.49 2.60
CA HIS A 212 -1.87 -0.41 2.39
C HIS A 212 -2.31 0.83 3.17
N ILE A 213 -1.50 1.27 4.12
CA ILE A 213 -1.79 2.45 4.95
C ILE A 213 -0.84 3.57 4.53
N VAL A 214 -1.39 4.74 4.14
CA VAL A 214 -0.59 5.95 3.94
C VAL A 214 -0.45 6.70 5.25
N HIS A 215 0.77 7.11 5.58
CA HIS A 215 1.06 7.79 6.84
C HIS A 215 2.08 8.92 6.67
N HIS A 216 2.04 9.88 7.59
CA HIS A 216 2.99 10.98 7.62
C HIS A 216 4.14 10.69 8.58
N VAL A 217 5.34 11.13 8.22
CA VAL A 217 6.47 11.17 9.13
C VAL A 217 6.57 12.54 9.80
N ARG A 218 7.19 12.60 10.99
CA ARG A 218 7.56 13.88 11.61
C ARG A 218 8.54 14.61 10.69
N LYS A 219 8.48 15.94 10.67
CA LYS A 219 9.56 16.72 10.07
C LYS A 219 10.85 16.36 10.78
N ALA A 220 11.84 15.89 10.03
CA ALA A 220 13.19 15.74 10.54
C ALA A 220 13.73 17.14 10.95
N GLY A 221 14.68 17.19 11.86
CA GLY A 221 15.30 18.44 12.32
C GLY A 221 15.99 19.20 11.19
N SER A 222 16.47 18.48 10.18
CA SER A 222 16.89 19.03 8.88
C SER A 222 16.24 18.24 7.74
N GLU A 223 16.03 18.91 6.59
CA GLU A 223 15.50 18.27 5.37
C GLU A 223 16.48 17.22 4.78
N ARG A 224 17.74 17.24 5.25
CA ARG A 224 18.83 16.32 4.85
C ARG A 224 18.93 15.08 5.74
N ASP A 225 18.27 15.10 6.92
CA ASP A 225 18.33 13.94 7.81
C ASP A 225 17.74 12.71 7.14
N GLU A 226 18.41 11.57 7.26
CA GLU A 226 17.90 10.30 6.78
C GLU A 226 16.55 10.01 7.45
N ILE A 227 15.52 9.84 6.63
CA ILE A 227 14.22 9.39 7.13
C ILE A 227 14.39 7.90 7.46
N ASP A 228 14.54 7.60 8.73
CA ASP A 228 14.59 6.24 9.27
C ASP A 228 13.20 5.83 9.83
N LYS A 229 13.05 4.56 10.15
CA LYS A 229 11.87 3.98 10.80
C LYS A 229 11.42 4.75 12.05
N PHE A 230 12.33 5.42 12.73
CA PHE A 230 12.06 6.26 13.91
C PHE A 230 11.39 7.60 13.57
N ALA A 231 11.41 8.03 12.32
CA ALA A 231 10.76 9.28 11.88
C ALA A 231 9.24 9.10 11.65
N VAL A 232 8.73 7.87 11.65
CA VAL A 232 7.30 7.60 11.51
C VAL A 232 6.57 8.20 12.71
N ARG A 233 5.60 9.10 12.44
CA ARG A 233 4.75 9.69 13.49
C ARG A 233 3.95 8.58 14.18
N GLY A 234 3.83 8.67 15.49
CA GLY A 234 3.20 7.64 16.31
C GLY A 234 4.24 7.01 17.23
N SER A 235 4.11 5.81 17.58
CA SER A 235 5.04 5.07 18.40
C SER A 235 5.80 4.05 17.55
N SER A 236 6.97 3.62 18.00
CA SER A 236 7.61 2.39 17.50
C SER A 236 6.61 1.21 17.48
N ALA A 237 5.65 1.22 18.39
CA ALA A 237 4.58 0.23 18.49
C ALA A 237 3.70 0.10 17.22
N ILE A 238 3.56 1.15 16.38
CA ILE A 238 2.86 1.03 15.10
C ILE A 238 3.72 0.30 14.08
N VAL A 239 5.00 0.69 14.01
CA VAL A 239 5.98 0.08 13.11
C VAL A 239 6.20 -1.40 13.44
N ASP A 240 6.14 -1.76 14.71
CA ASP A 240 6.32 -3.15 15.15
C ASP A 240 5.16 -4.07 14.68
N GLN A 241 3.95 -3.54 14.56
CA GLN A 241 2.76 -4.30 14.18
C GLN A 241 2.68 -4.62 12.68
N ILE A 242 3.07 -3.67 11.82
CA ILE A 242 3.00 -3.83 10.37
C ILE A 242 4.06 -4.80 9.84
N ASP A 243 3.85 -5.33 8.66
CA ASP A 243 4.76 -6.29 8.03
C ASP A 243 5.80 -5.60 7.14
N ASN A 244 5.41 -4.58 6.40
CA ASN A 244 6.28 -3.83 5.52
C ASN A 244 6.23 -2.33 5.81
N LEU A 245 7.39 -1.67 5.83
CA LEU A 245 7.53 -0.22 5.93
C LEU A 245 8.29 0.32 4.73
N VAL A 246 7.64 1.18 3.98
CA VAL A 246 8.19 1.84 2.80
C VAL A 246 8.16 3.35 3.02
N LEU A 247 9.32 3.97 2.95
CA LEU A 247 9.48 5.43 3.11
C LEU A 247 9.73 6.05 1.75
N ILE A 248 9.04 7.15 1.45
CA ILE A 248 9.29 7.95 0.24
C ILE A 248 9.86 9.31 0.59
N ARG A 249 10.95 9.70 -0.10
CA ARG A 249 11.61 10.99 0.02
C ARG A 249 11.87 11.59 -1.35
N ARG A 250 11.52 12.86 -1.54
CA ARG A 250 11.93 13.64 -2.71
C ARG A 250 13.39 14.06 -2.59
N ASN A 251 14.07 14.21 -3.71
CA ASN A 251 15.42 14.74 -3.78
C ASN A 251 15.35 16.28 -3.87
N LEU A 252 15.24 16.91 -2.70
CA LEU A 252 15.11 18.36 -2.63
C LEU A 252 16.38 19.11 -3.08
N ASP A 253 17.55 18.50 -2.95
CA ASP A 253 18.80 19.11 -3.44
C ASP A 253 18.80 19.19 -4.96
N LYS A 254 18.32 18.12 -5.66
CA LYS A 254 18.14 18.15 -7.11
C LYS A 254 17.08 19.17 -7.53
N GLU A 255 15.98 19.27 -6.80
CA GLU A 255 14.92 20.23 -7.08
C GLU A 255 15.41 21.68 -6.94
N ARG A 256 16.13 21.99 -5.87
CA ARG A 256 16.75 23.33 -5.69
C ARG A 256 17.72 23.65 -6.81
N LEU A 257 18.57 22.69 -7.16
CA LEU A 257 19.51 22.90 -8.29
C LEU A 257 18.77 23.17 -9.59
N ALA A 258 17.66 22.47 -9.85
CA ALA A 258 16.81 22.66 -11.02
C ALA A 258 16.02 23.99 -11.01
N GLU A 259 15.79 24.58 -9.82
CA GLU A 259 15.20 25.92 -9.67
C GLU A 259 16.25 27.03 -9.90
N GLU A 260 17.52 26.81 -9.52
CA GLU A 260 18.61 27.76 -9.70
C GLU A 260 19.11 27.83 -11.15
N ARG A 261 19.13 26.71 -11.84
CA ARG A 261 19.57 26.57 -13.24
C ARG A 261 18.99 25.33 -13.91
N GLU A 262 19.03 25.31 -15.23
CA GLU A 262 18.72 24.09 -15.98
C GLU A 262 19.76 22.99 -15.70
N LEU A 263 19.28 21.78 -15.43
CA LEU A 263 20.13 20.61 -15.23
C LEU A 263 20.67 20.12 -16.58
N THR A 264 21.93 19.74 -16.61
CA THR A 264 22.44 18.98 -17.76
C THR A 264 21.75 17.61 -17.84
N PRO A 265 21.66 16.99 -19.04
CA PRO A 265 21.09 15.64 -19.17
C PRO A 265 21.73 14.62 -18.26
N THR A 266 23.06 14.69 -18.08
CA THR A 266 23.81 13.80 -17.17
C THR A 266 23.41 14.01 -15.72
N GLU A 267 23.37 15.27 -15.23
CA GLU A 267 22.94 15.57 -13.86
C GLU A 267 21.51 15.12 -13.59
N ASP A 268 20.60 15.25 -14.57
CA ASP A 268 19.23 14.80 -14.44
C ASP A 268 19.11 13.26 -14.43
N GLN A 269 19.94 12.56 -15.20
CA GLN A 269 19.95 11.11 -15.29
C GLN A 269 20.65 10.46 -14.09
N ASP A 270 21.78 10.98 -13.64
CA ASP A 270 22.60 10.40 -12.58
C ASP A 270 21.99 10.57 -11.20
N SER A 271 21.05 11.52 -11.04
CA SER A 271 20.39 11.83 -9.77
C SER A 271 18.90 11.53 -9.86
N ALA A 272 18.44 10.59 -9.04
CA ALA A 272 17.03 10.25 -8.93
C ALA A 272 16.20 11.43 -8.37
N ASP A 273 14.93 11.56 -8.79
CA ASP A 273 14.01 12.60 -8.32
C ASP A 273 13.41 12.26 -6.94
N ALA A 274 13.33 10.98 -6.63
CA ALA A 274 12.87 10.46 -5.34
C ALA A 274 13.59 9.16 -4.97
N LEU A 275 13.61 8.87 -3.68
CA LEU A 275 14.12 7.61 -3.13
C LEU A 275 13.00 6.90 -2.39
N LEU A 276 12.80 5.64 -2.73
CA LEU A 276 11.95 4.73 -2.00
C LEU A 276 12.85 3.87 -1.10
N ARG A 277 12.68 3.97 0.22
CA ARG A 277 13.42 3.14 1.18
C ARG A 277 12.52 2.04 1.70
N ILE A 278 12.86 0.79 1.43
CA ILE A 278 12.25 -0.37 2.06
C ILE A 278 12.96 -0.56 3.41
N SER A 279 12.31 -0.13 4.50
CA SER A 279 12.89 -0.07 5.85
C SER A 279 12.52 -1.26 6.71
N LYS A 280 11.46 -2.00 6.33
CA LYS A 280 11.03 -3.23 6.98
C LYS A 280 10.35 -4.12 5.95
N GLN A 281 10.67 -5.40 5.99
CA GLN A 281 9.95 -6.48 5.32
C GLN A 281 9.99 -7.70 6.23
N ARG A 282 8.84 -8.15 6.76
CA ARG A 282 8.81 -9.29 7.69
C ARG A 282 9.09 -10.62 7.00
N ASN A 283 8.55 -10.78 5.80
CA ASN A 283 8.61 -12.01 5.01
C ASN A 283 9.39 -11.83 3.71
N GLY A 284 10.35 -10.89 3.67
CA GLY A 284 11.23 -10.64 2.55
C GLY A 284 12.63 -10.27 3.04
N ASP A 285 13.65 -10.58 2.23
CA ASP A 285 15.06 -10.46 2.62
C ASP A 285 15.67 -9.10 2.25
N PHE A 286 14.96 -8.28 1.46
CA PHE A 286 15.50 -7.01 0.98
C PHE A 286 15.09 -5.83 1.86
N MET A 287 16.08 -5.10 2.35
CA MET A 287 15.95 -3.74 2.89
C MET A 287 16.97 -2.85 2.18
N GLY A 288 16.52 -1.71 1.64
CA GLY A 288 17.43 -0.86 0.86
C GLY A 288 16.73 0.31 0.20
N LEU A 289 17.46 0.96 -0.70
CA LEU A 289 17.01 2.13 -1.46
C LEU A 289 16.68 1.73 -2.89
N VAL A 290 15.58 2.26 -3.40
CA VAL A 290 15.15 2.16 -4.79
C VAL A 290 15.06 3.58 -5.34
N PRO A 291 15.93 3.96 -6.30
CA PRO A 291 15.88 5.27 -6.94
C PRO A 291 14.68 5.33 -7.90
N LEU A 292 13.99 6.48 -7.90
CA LEU A 292 12.86 6.74 -8.77
C LEU A 292 13.03 8.08 -9.49
N TRP A 293 12.72 8.09 -10.77
CA TRP A 293 12.62 9.29 -11.60
C TRP A 293 11.17 9.66 -11.81
N PHE A 294 10.86 10.94 -11.86
CA PHE A 294 9.48 11.41 -11.92
C PHE A 294 9.14 12.06 -13.26
N ASP A 295 8.23 11.45 -14.01
CA ASP A 295 7.65 12.11 -15.18
C ASP A 295 6.56 13.08 -14.74
N LYS A 296 6.82 14.39 -14.93
CA LYS A 296 5.92 15.47 -14.51
C LYS A 296 4.64 15.53 -15.35
N ARG A 297 4.65 15.07 -16.60
CA ARG A 297 3.48 15.11 -17.49
C ARG A 297 2.41 14.13 -17.03
N GLY A 298 2.79 12.88 -16.84
CA GLY A 298 1.92 11.80 -16.36
C GLY A 298 1.74 11.79 -14.86
N ALA A 299 2.59 12.49 -14.11
CA ALA A 299 2.71 12.35 -12.64
C ALA A 299 3.01 10.88 -12.24
N VAL A 300 3.99 10.28 -12.91
CA VAL A 300 4.37 8.88 -12.80
C VAL A 300 5.79 8.75 -12.28
N PHE A 301 6.00 7.84 -11.33
CA PHE A 301 7.33 7.43 -10.91
C PHE A 301 7.85 6.32 -11.84
N CYS A 302 9.05 6.48 -12.33
CA CYS A 302 9.73 5.56 -13.24
C CYS A 302 10.95 4.94 -12.54
N THR A 303 11.28 3.72 -12.90
CA THR A 303 12.42 2.98 -12.35
C THR A 303 13.72 3.21 -13.13
N SER A 304 13.66 3.94 -14.23
CA SER A 304 14.80 4.29 -15.07
C SER A 304 14.95 5.79 -15.25
N ALA A 305 16.20 6.24 -15.43
CA ALA A 305 16.54 7.65 -15.68
C ALA A 305 15.95 8.17 -16.98
N GLY A 306 15.72 7.33 -17.98
CA GLY A 306 15.04 7.65 -19.23
C GLY A 306 13.55 7.96 -19.08
N ARG A 307 13.00 7.76 -17.88
CA ARG A 307 11.58 7.96 -17.54
C ARG A 307 10.63 7.23 -18.51
N ALA A 308 11.02 6.02 -18.92
CA ALA A 308 10.12 5.15 -19.66
C ALA A 308 8.85 4.92 -18.85
N LEU A 309 7.70 5.21 -19.45
CA LEU A 309 6.41 5.15 -18.77
C LEU A 309 5.94 3.69 -18.67
N PRO A 310 5.61 3.20 -17.47
CA PRO A 310 5.06 1.85 -17.32
C PRO A 310 3.69 1.75 -17.99
N ARG A 311 3.36 0.57 -18.50
CA ARG A 311 2.06 0.29 -19.09
C ARG A 311 1.04 -0.01 -17.99
N LEU A 312 0.31 1.02 -17.57
CA LEU A 312 -0.66 0.95 -16.47
C LEU A 312 -2.10 0.68 -16.94
N LEU A 313 -2.39 0.82 -18.24
CA LEU A 313 -3.71 0.65 -18.84
C LEU A 313 -3.61 -0.16 -20.14
N PRO A 314 -4.69 -0.88 -20.51
CA PRO A 314 -4.77 -1.54 -21.81
C PRO A 314 -4.87 -0.50 -22.95
N GLU A 315 -4.41 -0.87 -24.14
CA GLU A 315 -4.37 0.01 -25.32
C GLU A 315 -5.72 0.62 -25.70
N TYR A 316 -6.80 -0.15 -25.57
CA TYR A 316 -8.12 0.35 -25.88
C TYR A 316 -8.56 1.54 -25.01
N ALA A 317 -7.97 1.70 -23.83
CA ALA A 317 -8.22 2.83 -22.91
C ALA A 317 -7.23 4.00 -23.09
N LEU A 318 -6.27 3.89 -24.02
CA LEU A 318 -5.26 4.92 -24.28
C LEU A 318 -5.64 5.76 -25.52
N PRO A 319 -5.50 7.10 -25.49
CA PRO A 319 -5.48 7.91 -26.69
C PRO A 319 -4.31 7.52 -27.61
N ALA A 320 -4.43 7.81 -28.92
CA ALA A 320 -3.40 7.42 -29.90
C ALA A 320 -2.02 8.04 -29.59
N ASP A 321 -2.00 9.29 -29.14
CA ASP A 321 -0.80 10.02 -28.74
C ASP A 321 -0.15 9.53 -27.43
N CYS A 322 -0.76 8.55 -26.78
CA CYS A 322 -0.25 7.93 -25.55
C CYS A 322 0.28 6.50 -25.76
N LEU A 323 0.33 6.01 -26.99
CA LEU A 323 0.76 4.63 -27.29
C LEU A 323 2.28 4.50 -27.45
N ASP A 324 2.95 5.56 -27.87
CA ASP A 324 4.38 5.55 -28.15
C ASP A 324 5.23 5.71 -26.88
N GLY A 325 6.35 4.97 -26.79
CA GLY A 325 7.38 5.12 -25.76
C GLY A 325 7.08 4.46 -24.40
N ARG A 326 6.20 3.45 -24.35
CA ARG A 326 5.91 2.69 -23.12
C ARG A 326 6.65 1.37 -23.09
N GLU A 327 7.19 1.03 -21.92
CA GLU A 327 7.72 -0.32 -21.66
C GLU A 327 6.57 -1.32 -21.44
N LEU A 328 6.75 -2.53 -22.01
CA LEU A 328 5.83 -3.67 -21.84
C LEU A 328 5.97 -4.29 -20.45
#